data_7296afc3b75383ac5dff414091eef11d
#
_entry.id   7296afc3b75383ac5dff414091eef11d
#
_cell.length_a   1.000
_cell.length_b   1.000
_cell.length_c   1.000
_cell.angle_alpha   90.00
_cell.angle_beta   90.00
_cell.angle_gamma   90.00
#
_symmetry.space_group_name_H-M   'P 1'
#
loop_
_entity.id
_entity.type
_entity.pdbx_description
1 polymer ?
#
loop_
_entity_poly.entity_id
_entity_poly.type
_entity_poly.pdbx_seq_one_letter_code
_entity_poly.pdbx_strand_id
1 'polypeptide(L)'
;MSGHKPAPRKPPKLPGFPQAHGSSWKVAYADFVTAMMAFFLLMWIINMTPPATLKQLEQYFQGEPKPAQGALFSPDANERQHTAALNRDDAMRYAIAVRFKKIITEDPYLKSSSGVSSDDVGVLLRLQNGMLFTPGSAELTEGAKRLLADVVDVLKTYNVALVIRGHADAAEAVKGLYPSNWELSGARAAAAARAIIAMGGIQSNRIRAVAYGDSRPLVPEFSPEAVSANRRVEFYFHRPDVTNAQVLY
;
A
#
# COMPACT_ATOMS: atom_id res chain seq x y z
N MET A 1 -64.07 6.12 -76.57
CA MET A 1 -62.86 5.29 -76.36
C MET A 1 -62.51 5.49 -74.89
N SER A 2 -62.89 4.49 -74.06
CA SER A 2 -62.74 4.51 -72.61
C SER A 2 -61.50 3.70 -72.24
N GLY A 3 -60.47 4.38 -71.74
CA GLY A 3 -59.19 3.81 -71.34
C GLY A 3 -59.25 3.27 -69.93
N HIS A 4 -59.29 1.94 -69.79
CA HIS A 4 -59.27 1.28 -68.49
C HIS A 4 -57.80 1.17 -68.02
N LYS A 5 -57.42 1.90 -66.90
CA LYS A 5 -56.15 1.75 -66.21
C LYS A 5 -56.17 0.53 -65.31
N PRO A 6 -55.19 -0.39 -65.41
CA PRO A 6 -55.15 -1.54 -64.51
C PRO A 6 -54.68 -1.17 -63.15
N ALA A 7 -55.27 -1.70 -62.09
CA ALA A 7 -54.98 -1.49 -60.68
C ALA A 7 -53.59 -2.05 -60.28
N PRO A 8 -52.85 -1.44 -59.38
CA PRO A 8 -51.55 -1.91 -58.96
C PRO A 8 -51.65 -3.25 -58.23
N ARG A 9 -50.83 -4.21 -58.60
CA ARG A 9 -50.68 -5.52 -57.97
C ARG A 9 -50.05 -5.37 -56.60
N LYS A 10 -50.68 -5.91 -55.55
CA LYS A 10 -50.09 -6.01 -54.21
C LYS A 10 -48.87 -6.89 -54.26
N PRO A 11 -47.73 -6.50 -53.59
CA PRO A 11 -46.54 -7.33 -53.51
C PRO A 11 -46.86 -8.62 -52.74
N PRO A 12 -46.19 -9.73 -53.11
CA PRO A 12 -46.37 -11.01 -52.41
C PRO A 12 -45.89 -10.89 -50.94
N LYS A 13 -46.73 -11.40 -50.03
CA LYS A 13 -46.31 -11.55 -48.61
C LYS A 13 -45.19 -12.59 -48.56
N LEU A 14 -44.02 -12.15 -48.08
CA LEU A 14 -42.91 -13.03 -47.75
C LEU A 14 -43.37 -14.01 -46.65
N PRO A 15 -43.02 -15.29 -46.75
CA PRO A 15 -43.32 -16.25 -45.70
C PRO A 15 -42.59 -15.80 -44.41
N GLY A 16 -43.36 -15.64 -43.32
CA GLY A 16 -42.82 -15.31 -42.01
C GLY A 16 -41.88 -16.42 -41.56
N PHE A 17 -40.67 -16.03 -41.18
CA PHE A 17 -39.73 -16.95 -40.52
C PHE A 17 -40.40 -17.54 -39.29
N PRO A 18 -40.35 -18.85 -39.04
CA PRO A 18 -40.89 -19.40 -37.81
C PRO A 18 -40.16 -18.81 -36.63
N GLN A 19 -40.87 -18.08 -35.77
CA GLN A 19 -40.32 -17.64 -34.51
C GLN A 19 -40.01 -18.88 -33.66
N ALA A 20 -38.73 -19.08 -33.38
CA ALA A 20 -38.28 -20.15 -32.53
C ALA A 20 -38.66 -19.87 -31.06
N HIS A 21 -39.93 -20.12 -30.69
CA HIS A 21 -40.41 -20.04 -29.32
C HIS A 21 -39.93 -21.20 -28.40
N GLY A 22 -38.88 -21.94 -28.81
CA GLY A 22 -38.50 -23.20 -28.17
C GLY A 22 -37.33 -23.17 -27.18
N SER A 23 -36.61 -22.04 -27.03
CA SER A 23 -35.34 -22.10 -26.24
C SER A 23 -35.36 -21.31 -24.93
N SER A 24 -36.33 -20.43 -24.71
CA SER A 24 -36.39 -19.57 -23.53
C SER A 24 -36.48 -20.36 -22.20
N TRP A 25 -37.28 -21.41 -22.17
CA TRP A 25 -37.41 -22.25 -20.99
C TRP A 25 -36.16 -23.09 -20.70
N LYS A 26 -35.38 -23.45 -21.74
CA LYS A 26 -34.13 -24.20 -21.60
C LYS A 26 -33.05 -23.34 -20.93
N VAL A 27 -33.00 -22.04 -21.23
CA VAL A 27 -32.09 -21.09 -20.60
C VAL A 27 -32.46 -20.89 -19.10
N ALA A 28 -33.74 -20.72 -18.82
CA ALA A 28 -34.22 -20.64 -17.44
C ALA A 28 -33.98 -21.90 -16.63
N TYR A 29 -34.14 -23.08 -17.28
CA TYR A 29 -33.82 -24.37 -16.66
C TYR A 29 -32.31 -24.53 -16.40
N ALA A 30 -31.46 -24.14 -17.35
CA ALA A 30 -30.01 -24.19 -17.18
C ALA A 30 -29.54 -23.27 -16.05
N ASP A 31 -30.10 -22.07 -15.95
CA ASP A 31 -29.80 -21.11 -14.85
C ASP A 31 -30.22 -21.68 -13.49
N PHE A 32 -31.45 -22.24 -13.42
CA PHE A 32 -31.90 -22.89 -12.19
C PHE A 32 -31.00 -24.07 -11.78
N VAL A 33 -30.59 -24.93 -12.71
CA VAL A 33 -29.71 -26.08 -12.41
C VAL A 33 -28.33 -25.62 -11.97
N THR A 34 -27.76 -24.56 -12.59
CA THR A 34 -26.47 -24.02 -12.18
C THR A 34 -26.54 -23.36 -10.80
N ALA A 35 -27.62 -22.65 -10.49
CA ALA A 35 -27.85 -22.08 -9.17
C ALA A 35 -28.00 -23.18 -8.09
N MET A 36 -28.75 -24.24 -8.39
CA MET A 36 -28.88 -25.39 -7.50
C MET A 36 -27.55 -26.11 -7.30
N MET A 37 -26.75 -26.27 -8.35
CA MET A 37 -25.42 -26.87 -8.24
C MET A 37 -24.49 -26.02 -7.36
N ALA A 38 -24.48 -24.69 -7.55
CA ALA A 38 -23.71 -23.80 -6.70
C ALA A 38 -24.14 -23.87 -5.24
N PHE A 39 -25.44 -23.93 -4.96
CA PHE A 39 -25.98 -24.08 -3.62
C PHE A 39 -25.55 -25.42 -2.96
N PHE A 40 -25.63 -26.54 -3.70
CA PHE A 40 -25.18 -27.84 -3.21
C PHE A 40 -23.68 -27.87 -2.96
N LEU A 41 -22.86 -27.26 -3.83
CA LEU A 41 -21.41 -27.14 -3.62
C LEU A 41 -21.09 -26.33 -2.36
N LEU A 42 -21.79 -25.23 -2.15
CA LEU A 42 -21.61 -24.39 -0.97
C LEU A 42 -22.01 -25.13 0.29
N MET A 43 -23.16 -25.81 0.29
CA MET A 43 -23.61 -26.64 1.39
C MET A 43 -22.67 -27.83 1.67
N TRP A 44 -22.11 -28.44 0.62
CA TRP A 44 -21.14 -29.51 0.75
C TRP A 44 -19.83 -29.02 1.38
N ILE A 45 -19.31 -27.87 0.94
CA ILE A 45 -18.12 -27.25 1.52
C ILE A 45 -18.35 -26.90 3.00
N ILE A 46 -19.50 -26.34 3.35
CA ILE A 46 -19.84 -26.01 4.73
C ILE A 46 -19.89 -27.27 5.61
N ASN A 47 -20.49 -28.37 5.10
CA ASN A 47 -20.56 -29.63 5.84
C ASN A 47 -19.20 -30.34 6.00
N MET A 48 -18.26 -30.11 5.08
CA MET A 48 -16.89 -30.64 5.20
C MET A 48 -15.98 -29.75 6.03
N THR A 49 -16.42 -28.52 6.34
CA THR A 49 -15.62 -27.58 7.12
C THR A 49 -15.69 -27.94 8.61
N PRO A 50 -14.54 -28.12 9.31
CA PRO A 50 -14.53 -28.38 10.73
C PRO A 50 -15.27 -27.29 11.53
N PRO A 51 -16.02 -27.66 12.59
CA PRO A 51 -16.84 -26.70 13.35
C PRO A 51 -16.04 -25.57 14.00
N ALA A 52 -14.74 -25.77 14.21
CA ALA A 52 -13.83 -24.73 14.69
C ALA A 52 -13.67 -23.58 13.69
N THR A 53 -13.65 -23.87 12.39
CA THR A 53 -13.54 -22.84 11.32
C THR A 53 -14.82 -22.04 11.18
N LEU A 54 -15.97 -22.71 11.29
CA LEU A 54 -17.26 -22.04 11.22
C LEU A 54 -17.43 -21.05 12.38
N LYS A 55 -16.99 -21.40 13.60
CA LYS A 55 -16.98 -20.47 14.74
C LYS A 55 -16.04 -19.29 14.56
N GLN A 56 -14.88 -19.48 13.94
CA GLN A 56 -13.95 -18.39 13.64
C GLN A 56 -14.54 -17.42 12.59
N LEU A 57 -15.20 -17.96 11.58
CA LEU A 57 -15.88 -17.16 10.56
C LEU A 57 -17.03 -16.36 11.17
N GLU A 58 -17.83 -16.98 12.06
CA GLU A 58 -18.89 -16.33 12.82
C GLU A 58 -18.35 -15.17 13.67
N GLN A 59 -17.25 -15.38 14.40
CA GLN A 59 -16.59 -14.34 15.21
C GLN A 59 -16.05 -13.19 14.37
N TYR A 60 -15.52 -13.49 13.17
CA TYR A 60 -15.07 -12.47 12.23
C TYR A 60 -16.23 -11.54 11.78
N PHE A 61 -17.40 -12.10 11.50
CA PHE A 61 -18.57 -11.32 11.09
C PHE A 61 -19.30 -10.63 12.26
N GLN A 62 -19.12 -11.10 13.50
CA GLN A 62 -19.67 -10.47 14.71
C GLN A 62 -18.84 -9.29 15.23
N GLY A 63 -17.69 -9.00 14.60
CA GLY A 63 -16.91 -7.79 14.90
C GLY A 63 -16.13 -7.80 16.21
N GLU A 64 -16.00 -8.94 16.89
CA GLU A 64 -15.13 -9.08 18.05
C GLU A 64 -13.75 -9.56 17.62
N PRO A 65 -12.68 -8.73 17.69
CA PRO A 65 -11.34 -9.18 17.43
C PRO A 65 -10.81 -9.95 18.66
N LYS A 66 -11.18 -11.21 18.77
CA LYS A 66 -10.45 -12.12 19.67
C LYS A 66 -9.30 -12.76 18.91
N PRO A 67 -8.11 -12.88 19.52
CA PRO A 67 -6.96 -13.50 18.88
C PRO A 67 -7.32 -14.91 18.46
N ALA A 68 -7.09 -15.24 17.22
CA ALA A 68 -7.36 -16.55 16.63
C ALA A 68 -6.54 -17.64 17.33
N GLN A 69 -7.16 -18.32 18.31
CA GLN A 69 -6.68 -19.57 18.86
C GLN A 69 -7.40 -20.70 18.12
N GLY A 70 -6.74 -21.30 17.15
CA GLY A 70 -7.24 -22.49 16.49
C GLY A 70 -6.88 -22.59 15.02
N ALA A 71 -5.65 -22.98 14.72
CA ALA A 71 -5.26 -23.32 13.35
C ALA A 71 -6.02 -24.57 12.89
N LEU A 72 -6.60 -24.51 11.69
CA LEU A 72 -7.35 -25.58 11.03
C LEU A 72 -6.54 -26.81 10.63
N PHE A 73 -5.24 -26.69 10.73
CA PHE A 73 -4.29 -27.79 10.66
C PHE A 73 -3.44 -27.69 11.91
N SER A 74 -3.13 -28.80 12.56
CA SER A 74 -2.14 -28.81 13.63
C SER A 74 -0.78 -28.54 12.99
N PRO A 75 -0.33 -27.27 12.86
CA PRO A 75 1.00 -27.01 12.35
C PRO A 75 1.97 -27.53 13.38
N ASP A 76 3.08 -28.11 12.94
CA ASP A 76 4.21 -28.43 13.79
C ASP A 76 4.55 -27.22 14.68
N ALA A 77 5.12 -27.45 15.85
CA ALA A 77 5.45 -26.38 16.81
C ALA A 77 6.23 -25.21 16.12
N ASN A 78 7.00 -25.54 15.09
CA ASN A 78 7.73 -24.59 14.26
C ASN A 78 6.82 -23.70 13.40
N GLU A 79 5.74 -24.26 12.83
CA GLU A 79 4.75 -23.51 12.03
C GLU A 79 3.87 -22.60 12.90
N ARG A 80 3.55 -23.03 14.12
CA ARG A 80 2.83 -22.19 15.11
C ARG A 80 3.67 -20.99 15.55
N GLN A 81 4.97 -21.18 15.74
CA GLN A 81 5.89 -20.08 16.05
C GLN A 81 6.01 -19.11 14.85
N HIS A 82 6.03 -19.63 13.63
CA HIS A 82 6.13 -18.82 12.42
C HIS A 82 4.85 -17.98 12.19
N THR A 83 3.66 -18.58 12.32
CA THR A 83 2.38 -17.86 12.17
C THR A 83 2.15 -16.86 13.30
N ALA A 84 2.54 -17.18 14.54
CA ALA A 84 2.47 -16.24 15.65
C ALA A 84 3.46 -15.08 15.50
N ALA A 85 4.63 -15.31 14.89
CA ALA A 85 5.60 -14.27 14.56
C ALA A 85 5.07 -13.35 13.44
N LEU A 86 4.50 -13.91 12.37
CA LEU A 86 3.87 -13.14 11.29
C LEU A 86 2.75 -12.24 11.80
N ASN A 87 1.84 -12.77 12.65
CA ASN A 87 0.77 -11.98 13.24
C ASN A 87 1.29 -10.84 14.13
N ARG A 88 2.40 -11.05 14.83
CA ARG A 88 3.03 -10.04 15.68
C ARG A 88 3.67 -8.94 14.85
N ASP A 89 4.29 -9.30 13.74
CA ASP A 89 4.92 -8.36 12.81
C ASP A 89 3.89 -7.49 12.10
N ASP A 90 2.78 -8.07 11.68
CA ASP A 90 1.66 -7.35 11.08
C ASP A 90 1.06 -6.35 12.07
N ALA A 91 0.85 -6.77 13.31
CA ALA A 91 0.36 -5.89 14.37
C ALA A 91 1.33 -4.72 14.65
N MET A 92 2.64 -4.98 14.66
CA MET A 92 3.67 -3.96 14.83
C MET A 92 3.68 -2.96 13.67
N ARG A 93 3.66 -3.44 12.42
CA ARG A 93 3.60 -2.57 11.23
C ARG A 93 2.34 -1.69 11.26
N TYR A 94 1.19 -2.30 11.55
CA TYR A 94 -0.06 -1.57 11.70
C TYR A 94 0.02 -0.49 12.77
N ALA A 95 0.55 -0.80 13.95
CA ALA A 95 0.71 0.15 15.05
C ALA A 95 1.62 1.33 14.67
N ILE A 96 2.75 1.07 13.99
CA ILE A 96 3.66 2.11 13.49
C ILE A 96 2.95 2.99 12.45
N ALA A 97 2.25 2.39 11.48
CA ALA A 97 1.54 3.12 10.44
C ALA A 97 0.42 4.00 11.01
N VAL A 98 -0.36 3.49 11.97
CA VAL A 98 -1.43 4.25 12.66
C VAL A 98 -0.84 5.41 13.45
N ARG A 99 0.29 5.20 14.15
CA ARG A 99 0.97 6.27 14.91
C ARG A 99 1.38 7.42 14.00
N PHE A 100 2.06 7.14 12.89
CA PHE A 100 2.46 8.19 11.95
C PHE A 100 1.26 8.83 11.25
N LYS A 101 0.25 8.05 10.89
CA LYS A 101 -0.98 8.61 10.31
C LYS A 101 -1.69 9.57 11.27
N LYS A 102 -1.69 9.27 12.57
CA LYS A 102 -2.23 10.16 13.61
C LYS A 102 -1.44 11.48 13.65
N ILE A 103 -0.10 11.43 13.75
CA ILE A 103 0.78 12.61 13.76
C ILE A 103 0.53 13.48 12.51
N ILE A 104 0.48 12.87 11.33
CA ILE A 104 0.21 13.58 10.06
C ILE A 104 -1.18 14.23 10.04
N THR A 105 -2.17 13.58 10.63
CA THR A 105 -3.56 14.09 10.61
C THR A 105 -3.76 15.25 11.60
N GLU A 106 -3.02 15.26 12.71
CA GLU A 106 -3.08 16.28 13.75
C GLU A 106 -2.40 17.59 13.32
N ASP A 107 -1.43 17.54 12.42
CA ASP A 107 -0.74 18.72 11.89
C ASP A 107 -1.16 19.00 10.42
N PRO A 108 -1.89 20.11 10.16
CA PRO A 108 -2.32 20.46 8.80
C PRO A 108 -1.18 20.62 7.79
N TYR A 109 0.02 21.05 8.25
CA TYR A 109 1.18 21.21 7.38
C TYR A 109 1.75 19.85 6.96
N LEU A 110 1.79 18.88 7.89
CA LEU A 110 2.21 17.51 7.59
C LEU A 110 1.26 16.82 6.63
N LYS A 111 -0.03 17.07 6.74
CA LYS A 111 -1.07 16.43 5.92
C LYS A 111 -0.90 16.67 4.41
N SER A 112 -0.43 17.84 4.01
CA SER A 112 -0.22 18.19 2.59
C SER A 112 1.14 17.74 2.05
N SER A 113 2.13 17.51 2.91
CA SER A 113 3.54 17.39 2.55
C SER A 113 4.18 16.08 2.99
N SER A 114 3.38 15.14 3.49
CA SER A 114 3.84 13.85 3.95
C SER A 114 2.89 12.71 3.56
N GLY A 115 3.38 11.47 3.66
CA GLY A 115 2.58 10.28 3.38
C GLY A 115 3.09 9.07 4.15
N VAL A 116 2.17 8.17 4.51
CA VAL A 116 2.49 6.88 5.11
C VAL A 116 1.94 5.77 4.24
N SER A 117 2.76 4.79 3.94
CA SER A 117 2.36 3.54 3.31
C SER A 117 3.02 2.36 4.04
N SER A 118 2.44 1.19 3.92
CA SER A 118 3.01 -0.06 4.44
C SER A 118 2.98 -1.14 3.36
N ASP A 119 3.98 -1.99 3.38
CA ASP A 119 4.08 -3.20 2.57
C ASP A 119 4.25 -4.43 3.48
N ASP A 120 4.52 -5.61 2.89
CA ASP A 120 4.69 -6.85 3.63
C ASP A 120 5.98 -6.90 4.48
N VAL A 121 6.90 -5.96 4.27
CA VAL A 121 8.22 -5.92 4.90
C VAL A 121 8.31 -4.83 5.96
N GLY A 122 7.65 -3.67 5.73
CA GLY A 122 7.82 -2.53 6.61
C GLY A 122 6.79 -1.40 6.45
N VAL A 123 7.14 -0.27 7.03
CA VAL A 123 6.34 0.97 6.98
C VAL A 123 7.21 2.08 6.41
N LEU A 124 6.70 2.78 5.42
CA LEU A 124 7.32 3.93 4.78
C LEU A 124 6.64 5.22 5.23
N LEU A 125 7.41 6.10 5.86
CA LEU A 125 7.04 7.50 6.10
C LEU A 125 7.79 8.36 5.08
N ARG A 126 7.06 9.08 4.24
CA ARG A 126 7.58 10.01 3.24
C ARG A 126 7.35 11.44 3.69
N LEU A 127 8.39 12.27 3.61
CA LEU A 127 8.36 13.67 3.99
C LEU A 127 8.99 14.52 2.86
N GLN A 128 8.36 15.63 2.50
CA GLN A 128 8.96 16.60 1.57
C GLN A 128 10.18 17.29 2.21
N ASN A 129 11.22 17.54 1.41
CA ASN A 129 12.48 18.10 1.92
C ASN A 129 12.31 19.44 2.63
N GLY A 130 11.43 20.31 2.17
CA GLY A 130 11.17 21.63 2.78
C GLY A 130 10.67 21.57 4.22
N MET A 131 10.21 20.39 4.69
CA MET A 131 9.83 20.20 6.10
C MET A 131 11.03 19.91 6.99
N LEU A 132 12.05 19.25 6.43
CA LEU A 132 13.19 18.76 7.19
C LEU A 132 14.43 19.66 7.03
N PHE A 133 14.62 20.26 5.85
CA PHE A 133 15.86 20.94 5.49
C PHE A 133 15.62 22.33 4.95
N THR A 134 16.60 23.20 5.16
CA THR A 134 16.66 24.49 4.46
C THR A 134 16.89 24.26 2.95
N PRO A 135 16.34 25.14 2.07
CA PRO A 135 16.47 24.97 0.64
C PRO A 135 17.92 24.85 0.17
N GLY A 136 18.20 23.88 -0.69
CA GLY A 136 19.54 23.63 -1.24
C GLY A 136 20.58 23.11 -0.24
N SER A 137 20.17 22.77 1.01
CA SER A 137 21.07 22.37 2.09
C SER A 137 20.63 21.03 2.70
N ALA A 138 21.50 20.45 3.53
CA ALA A 138 21.22 19.33 4.43
C ALA A 138 21.13 19.79 5.92
N GLU A 139 20.98 21.07 6.14
CA GLU A 139 20.80 21.64 7.48
C GLU A 139 19.34 21.47 7.93
N LEU A 140 19.15 20.85 9.10
CA LEU A 140 17.83 20.53 9.65
C LEU A 140 17.15 21.78 10.21
N THR A 141 15.87 21.94 9.88
CA THR A 141 15.01 22.97 10.45
C THR A 141 14.62 22.65 11.89
N GLU A 142 14.17 23.65 12.65
CA GLU A 142 13.62 23.41 14.01
C GLU A 142 12.36 22.53 13.97
N GLY A 143 11.54 22.65 12.92
CA GLY A 143 10.38 21.76 12.71
C GLY A 143 10.78 20.30 12.51
N ALA A 144 11.90 20.06 11.83
CA ALA A 144 12.44 18.73 11.62
C ALA A 144 12.77 18.02 12.94
N LYS A 145 13.27 18.71 13.94
CA LYS A 145 13.64 18.11 15.23
C LYS A 145 12.44 17.45 15.91
N ARG A 146 11.26 18.07 15.85
CA ARG A 146 10.02 17.49 16.40
C ARG A 146 9.61 16.21 15.69
N LEU A 147 9.61 16.23 14.36
CA LEU A 147 9.32 15.04 13.55
C LEU A 147 10.31 13.90 13.77
N LEU A 148 11.59 14.23 13.87
CA LEU A 148 12.63 13.23 14.15
C LEU A 148 12.51 12.66 15.57
N ALA A 149 11.98 13.42 16.54
CA ALA A 149 11.67 12.88 17.86
C ALA A 149 10.59 11.79 17.82
N ASP A 150 9.55 11.96 16.98
CA ASP A 150 8.54 10.92 16.77
C ASP A 150 9.14 9.66 16.13
N VAL A 151 10.06 9.83 15.19
CA VAL A 151 10.83 8.71 14.60
C VAL A 151 11.66 7.99 15.66
N VAL A 152 12.34 8.74 16.55
CA VAL A 152 13.11 8.20 17.68
C VAL A 152 12.21 7.40 18.62
N ASP A 153 11.02 7.90 18.92
CA ASP A 153 10.05 7.22 19.78
C ASP A 153 9.59 5.89 19.20
N VAL A 154 9.37 5.82 17.89
CA VAL A 154 9.06 4.55 17.20
C VAL A 154 10.23 3.59 17.32
N LEU A 155 11.46 4.03 17.07
CA LEU A 155 12.67 3.20 17.17
C LEU A 155 12.94 2.70 18.59
N LYS A 156 12.53 3.45 19.63
CA LYS A 156 12.63 3.04 21.04
C LYS A 156 11.53 2.05 21.43
N THR A 157 10.33 2.27 20.93
CA THR A 157 9.15 1.47 21.26
C THR A 157 9.18 0.10 20.57
N TYR A 158 9.65 0.07 19.31
CA TYR A 158 9.63 -1.13 18.47
C TYR A 158 11.05 -1.57 18.11
N ASN A 159 11.25 -2.90 18.07
CA ASN A 159 12.50 -3.47 17.59
C ASN A 159 12.53 -3.49 16.05
N VAL A 160 12.75 -2.33 15.45
CA VAL A 160 12.84 -2.13 13.99
C VAL A 160 14.16 -1.48 13.61
N ALA A 161 14.60 -1.74 12.39
CA ALA A 161 15.67 -1.01 11.73
C ALA A 161 15.07 0.10 10.85
N LEU A 162 15.88 1.11 10.56
CA LEU A 162 15.49 2.28 9.77
C LEU A 162 16.41 2.46 8.57
N VAL A 163 15.84 2.59 7.38
CA VAL A 163 16.55 3.07 6.20
C VAL A 163 16.04 4.46 5.85
N ILE A 164 16.95 5.42 5.84
CA ILE A 164 16.67 6.80 5.45
C ILE A 164 17.12 6.98 4.00
N ARG A 165 16.17 7.27 3.11
CA ARG A 165 16.42 7.41 1.67
C ARG A 165 16.28 8.87 1.29
N GLY A 166 17.36 9.49 0.81
CA GLY A 166 17.33 10.85 0.31
C GLY A 166 17.08 10.89 -1.19
N HIS A 167 16.20 11.81 -1.61
CA HIS A 167 15.89 12.08 -3.02
C HIS A 167 15.99 13.57 -3.31
N ALA A 168 16.37 13.91 -4.51
CA ALA A 168 16.41 15.25 -5.05
C ALA A 168 15.65 15.31 -6.37
N ASP A 169 15.31 16.47 -6.86
CA ASP A 169 14.90 16.65 -8.26
C ASP A 169 16.12 16.95 -9.16
N ALA A 170 15.96 16.81 -10.47
CA ALA A 170 17.07 16.95 -11.42
C ALA A 170 17.80 18.28 -11.38
N ALA A 171 17.16 19.36 -10.92
CA ALA A 171 17.71 20.72 -10.92
C ALA A 171 18.16 21.22 -9.53
N GLU A 172 18.03 20.44 -8.47
CA GLU A 172 18.20 20.95 -7.11
C GLU A 172 19.66 21.22 -6.75
N ALA A 173 20.59 20.33 -7.10
CA ALA A 173 22.01 20.47 -6.74
C ALA A 173 22.73 21.55 -7.58
N VAL A 174 22.24 21.85 -8.79
CA VAL A 174 22.89 22.80 -9.72
C VAL A 174 23.07 24.21 -9.12
N LYS A 175 22.27 24.56 -8.12
CA LYS A 175 22.27 25.88 -7.45
C LYS A 175 22.87 25.85 -6.02
N GLY A 176 23.38 24.70 -5.56
CA GLY A 176 23.72 24.46 -4.17
C GLY A 176 25.21 24.29 -3.87
N LEU A 177 25.49 23.97 -2.61
CA LEU A 177 26.82 23.70 -2.06
C LEU A 177 27.35 22.30 -2.43
N TYR A 178 26.56 21.47 -3.10
CA TYR A 178 26.85 20.07 -3.37
C TYR A 178 27.20 19.85 -4.84
N PRO A 179 28.19 19.01 -5.15
CA PRO A 179 28.62 18.75 -6.54
C PRO A 179 27.53 18.10 -7.42
N SER A 180 26.67 17.26 -6.84
CA SER A 180 25.57 16.61 -7.54
C SER A 180 24.38 16.32 -6.61
N ASN A 181 23.27 15.86 -7.21
CA ASN A 181 22.08 15.40 -6.49
C ASN A 181 22.37 14.19 -5.59
N TRP A 182 23.39 13.41 -5.91
CA TRP A 182 23.80 12.25 -5.10
C TRP A 182 24.39 12.71 -3.76
N GLU A 183 25.31 13.67 -3.77
CA GLU A 183 25.92 14.19 -2.54
C GLU A 183 24.87 14.94 -1.70
N LEU A 184 24.00 15.74 -2.33
CA LEU A 184 22.94 16.47 -1.61
C LEU A 184 21.98 15.51 -0.92
N SER A 185 21.46 14.50 -1.64
CA SER A 185 20.50 13.54 -1.10
C SER A 185 21.15 12.64 -0.02
N GLY A 186 22.41 12.27 -0.21
CA GLY A 186 23.19 11.53 0.77
C GLY A 186 23.47 12.33 2.02
N ALA A 187 23.84 13.61 1.88
CA ALA A 187 24.07 14.52 3.01
C ALA A 187 22.80 14.70 3.86
N ARG A 188 21.62 14.82 3.22
CA ARG A 188 20.31 14.91 3.90
C ARG A 188 20.00 13.63 4.67
N ALA A 189 20.14 12.47 4.04
CA ALA A 189 19.92 11.19 4.71
C ALA A 189 20.87 11.00 5.89
N ALA A 190 22.13 11.36 5.73
CA ALA A 190 23.14 11.30 6.80
C ALA A 190 22.87 12.32 7.92
N ALA A 191 22.41 13.53 7.60
CA ALA A 191 22.06 14.54 8.61
C ALA A 191 20.88 14.09 9.48
N ALA A 192 19.83 13.52 8.87
CA ALA A 192 18.70 12.94 9.59
C ALA A 192 19.15 11.75 10.47
N ALA A 193 19.99 10.86 9.96
CA ALA A 193 20.53 9.73 10.72
C ALA A 193 21.32 10.19 11.95
N ARG A 194 22.22 11.17 11.80
CA ARG A 194 23.00 11.74 12.90
C ARG A 194 22.10 12.36 13.98
N ALA A 195 21.07 13.09 13.56
CA ALA A 195 20.14 13.71 14.49
C ALA A 195 19.35 12.67 15.30
N ILE A 196 18.84 11.61 14.64
CA ILE A 196 18.12 10.50 15.29
C ILE A 196 19.02 9.80 16.32
N ILE A 197 20.27 9.48 15.94
CA ILE A 197 21.25 8.84 16.82
C ILE A 197 21.52 9.73 18.03
N ALA A 198 21.77 11.02 17.82
CA ALA A 198 22.10 11.96 18.88
C ALA A 198 20.93 12.18 19.85
N MET A 199 19.69 12.30 19.35
CA MET A 199 18.49 12.52 20.19
C MET A 199 18.08 11.28 20.96
N GLY A 200 18.23 10.11 20.36
CA GLY A 200 17.62 8.87 20.88
C GLY A 200 18.57 7.92 21.54
N GLY A 201 19.88 8.06 21.37
CA GLY A 201 20.83 7.03 21.73
C GLY A 201 20.62 5.72 20.96
N ILE A 202 20.06 5.82 19.76
CA ILE A 202 19.78 4.65 18.89
C ILE A 202 21.11 4.13 18.37
N GLN A 203 21.29 2.80 18.42
CA GLN A 203 22.49 2.16 17.90
C GLN A 203 22.64 2.38 16.40
N SER A 204 23.83 2.77 15.94
CA SER A 204 24.08 3.12 14.54
C SER A 204 23.84 1.96 13.56
N ASN A 205 24.02 0.71 14.01
CA ASN A 205 23.74 -0.50 13.21
C ASN A 205 22.25 -0.70 12.86
N ARG A 206 21.34 -0.01 13.56
CA ARG A 206 19.90 -0.01 13.26
C ARG A 206 19.50 1.03 12.21
N ILE A 207 20.42 1.89 11.79
CA ILE A 207 20.12 3.00 10.88
C ILE A 207 21.04 2.92 9.66
N ARG A 208 20.46 3.07 8.48
CA ARG A 208 21.16 3.21 7.19
C ARG A 208 20.73 4.48 6.48
N ALA A 209 21.68 5.20 5.93
CA ALA A 209 21.45 6.35 5.07
C ALA A 209 21.78 5.95 3.62
N VAL A 210 20.85 6.20 2.69
CA VAL A 210 20.96 5.86 1.28
C VAL A 210 20.69 7.10 0.43
N ALA A 211 21.56 7.36 -0.53
CA ALA A 211 21.37 8.40 -1.52
C ALA A 211 20.73 7.80 -2.79
N TYR A 212 19.73 8.48 -3.33
CA TYR A 212 19.14 8.15 -4.62
C TYR A 212 19.31 9.29 -5.65
N GLY A 213 19.73 10.47 -5.23
CA GLY A 213 19.78 11.61 -6.13
C GLY A 213 18.42 11.87 -6.79
N ASP A 214 18.44 12.05 -8.07
CA ASP A 214 17.27 12.18 -8.97
C ASP A 214 16.91 10.90 -9.73
N SER A 215 17.59 9.78 -9.42
CA SER A 215 17.42 8.51 -10.13
C SER A 215 16.06 7.83 -9.95
N ARG A 216 15.28 8.24 -8.92
CA ARG A 216 13.97 7.65 -8.59
C ARG A 216 12.91 8.74 -8.38
N PRO A 217 12.47 9.40 -9.46
CA PRO A 217 11.40 10.37 -9.35
C PRO A 217 10.09 9.69 -8.95
N LEU A 218 9.34 10.31 -8.04
CA LEU A 218 8.00 9.86 -7.64
C LEU A 218 6.97 10.21 -8.71
N VAL A 219 7.16 11.38 -9.33
CA VAL A 219 6.28 11.91 -10.37
C VAL A 219 7.18 12.42 -11.50
N PRO A 220 6.80 12.25 -12.78
CA PRO A 220 7.52 12.84 -13.89
C PRO A 220 7.67 14.37 -13.74
N GLU A 221 8.83 14.91 -14.04
CA GLU A 221 9.21 16.31 -13.77
C GLU A 221 8.62 17.31 -14.78
N PHE A 222 7.29 17.30 -14.96
CA PHE A 222 6.61 18.19 -15.91
C PHE A 222 5.89 19.39 -15.24
N SER A 223 5.85 19.44 -13.90
CA SER A 223 5.19 20.51 -13.17
C SER A 223 5.96 20.92 -11.91
N PRO A 224 5.77 22.15 -11.41
CA PRO A 224 6.37 22.60 -10.16
C PRO A 224 5.97 21.72 -8.95
N GLU A 225 4.75 21.17 -8.94
CA GLU A 225 4.26 20.27 -7.90
C GLU A 225 5.01 18.93 -7.93
N ALA A 226 5.33 18.43 -9.13
CA ALA A 226 6.14 17.22 -9.32
C ALA A 226 7.56 17.40 -8.77
N VAL A 227 8.18 18.54 -9.02
CA VAL A 227 9.49 18.91 -8.48
C VAL A 227 9.47 18.87 -6.95
N SER A 228 8.43 19.46 -6.32
CA SER A 228 8.28 19.45 -4.86
C SER A 228 8.09 18.05 -4.30
N ALA A 229 7.33 17.17 -4.98
CA ALA A 229 7.12 15.80 -4.58
C ALA A 229 8.39 14.93 -4.69
N ASN A 230 9.25 15.23 -5.69
CA ASN A 230 10.50 14.51 -5.89
C ASN A 230 11.55 14.88 -4.85
N ARG A 231 11.57 16.11 -4.36
CA ARG A 231 12.40 16.57 -3.23
C ARG A 231 11.89 16.00 -1.92
N ARG A 232 12.28 14.80 -1.57
CA ARG A 232 11.76 14.09 -0.39
C ARG A 232 12.83 13.30 0.34
N VAL A 233 12.53 12.99 1.59
CA VAL A 233 13.22 11.96 2.37
C VAL A 233 12.20 10.90 2.78
N GLU A 234 12.59 9.67 2.67
CA GLU A 234 11.80 8.51 3.03
C GLU A 234 12.43 7.82 4.24
N PHE A 235 11.63 7.54 5.26
CA PHE A 235 11.99 6.78 6.45
C PHE A 235 11.31 5.43 6.37
N TYR A 236 12.07 4.38 6.09
CA TYR A 236 11.55 3.04 5.93
C TYR A 236 11.89 2.18 7.14
N PHE A 237 10.88 1.83 7.91
CA PHE A 237 10.97 1.00 9.11
C PHE A 237 10.73 -0.44 8.75
N HIS A 238 11.68 -1.33 9.04
CA HIS A 238 11.58 -2.75 8.74
C HIS A 238 12.14 -3.59 9.88
N ARG A 239 11.87 -4.91 9.85
CA ARG A 239 12.44 -5.84 10.83
C ARG A 239 13.96 -5.89 10.70
N PRO A 240 14.69 -6.10 11.81
CA PRO A 240 16.16 -6.18 11.79
C PRO A 240 16.72 -7.36 10.99
N ASP A 241 15.94 -8.44 10.85
CA ASP A 241 16.30 -9.69 10.17
C ASP A 241 16.09 -9.65 8.65
N VAL A 242 15.47 -8.60 8.13
CA VAL A 242 15.27 -8.44 6.68
C VAL A 242 16.58 -8.15 6.00
N THR A 243 16.93 -8.96 4.98
CA THR A 243 18.16 -8.80 4.22
C THR A 243 18.18 -7.50 3.41
N ASN A 244 19.36 -6.95 3.18
CA ASN A 244 19.55 -5.70 2.45
C ASN A 244 18.87 -5.68 1.07
N ALA A 245 18.80 -6.83 0.39
CA ALA A 245 18.19 -6.95 -0.93
C ALA A 245 16.69 -6.67 -0.94
N GLN A 246 15.96 -6.99 0.14
CA GLN A 246 14.51 -6.77 0.24
C GLN A 246 14.13 -5.32 0.58
N VAL A 247 15.08 -4.53 1.07
CA VAL A 247 14.84 -3.17 1.59
C VAL A 247 15.29 -2.07 0.62
N LEU A 248 16.14 -2.38 -0.34
CA LEU A 248 16.75 -1.40 -1.25
C LEU A 248 15.96 -1.18 -2.56
N TYR A 249 14.97 -1.99 -2.86
CA TYR A 249 14.22 -1.92 -4.11
C TYR A 249 12.80 -1.38 -3.94
#